data_c85bc0d5a1759a06d49baa2e3c7a72bd
#
_entry.id   c85bc0d5a1759a06d49baa2e3c7a72bd
#
_cell.length_a   1.000
_cell.length_b   1.000
_cell.length_c   1.000
_cell.angle_alpha   90.00
_cell.angle_beta   90.00
_cell.angle_gamma   90.00
#
_symmetry.space_group_name_H-M   'P 1'
#
loop_
_entity.id
_entity.type
_entity.pdbx_description
1 polymer ?
#
loop_
_entity_poly.entity_id
_entity_poly.type
_entity_poly.pdbx_seq_one_letter_code
_entity_poly.pdbx_strand_id
1 'polypeptide(L)'
;GSNLSYPGAVVRVMPGADPSTTALTEYYELPLNEDGSAIEGFSPRGMDIDRNGVAWVALASGHMGRFDRSLCTAPLNGPEATGQHCPEGWSFFTEPLPQFKNIQQSGSSEGSYYTWVDQFDTLGLGANTPINTGNQSGSLLVLNEGEFLRLTVPYPLGFYTKWMDGRIDDADAGWQGRGIWSTISSRAPFHMETGAGTTSKVYHFQMRPD
;
A
#
# COMPACT_ATOMS: atom_id res chain seq x y z
N GLY A 1 -4.86 -7.27 -7.00
CA GLY A 1 -4.31 -6.99 -8.32
C GLY A 1 -3.36 -8.07 -8.79
N SER A 2 -3.13 -8.09 -10.08
CA SER A 2 -2.22 -9.01 -10.78
C SER A 2 -1.06 -8.21 -11.35
N ASN A 3 0.13 -8.79 -11.43
CA ASN A 3 1.26 -8.22 -12.18
C ASN A 3 0.97 -8.09 -13.69
N LEU A 4 -0.17 -8.60 -14.13
CA LEU A 4 -0.64 -8.52 -15.51
C LEU A 4 -1.56 -7.31 -15.76
N SER A 5 -1.91 -6.56 -14.72
CA SER A 5 -2.80 -5.39 -14.83
C SER A 5 -1.97 -4.12 -15.04
N TYR A 6 -1.45 -3.94 -16.25
CA TYR A 6 -0.68 -2.76 -16.61
C TYR A 6 -1.52 -1.78 -17.43
N PRO A 7 -1.52 -0.49 -17.10
CA PRO A 7 -0.92 0.11 -15.91
C PRO A 7 -1.70 -0.22 -14.64
N GLY A 8 -2.99 -0.62 -14.77
CA GLY A 8 -3.91 -0.85 -13.69
C GLY A 8 -4.57 0.44 -13.18
N ALA A 9 -5.57 0.29 -12.32
CA ALA A 9 -6.35 1.41 -11.82
C ALA A 9 -6.88 1.18 -10.41
N VAL A 10 -7.25 2.27 -9.75
CA VAL A 10 -8.15 2.29 -8.61
C VAL A 10 -9.55 2.64 -9.11
N VAL A 11 -10.56 2.02 -8.54
CA VAL A 11 -11.96 2.21 -8.93
C VAL A 11 -12.75 2.65 -7.71
N ARG A 12 -13.55 3.71 -7.88
CA ARG A 12 -14.53 4.16 -6.90
C ARG A 12 -15.93 3.90 -7.42
N VAL A 13 -16.76 3.25 -6.61
CA VAL A 13 -18.16 3.00 -6.95
C VAL A 13 -19.07 3.74 -5.98
N MET A 14 -20.00 4.51 -6.51
CA MET A 14 -21.07 5.17 -5.76
C MET A 14 -22.39 4.43 -6.11
N PRO A 15 -22.91 3.59 -5.23
CA PRO A 15 -24.05 2.72 -5.57
C PRO A 15 -25.36 3.47 -5.87
N GLY A 16 -25.55 4.64 -5.27
CA GLY A 16 -26.83 5.35 -5.37
C GLY A 16 -27.96 4.65 -4.61
N ALA A 17 -29.19 5.05 -4.89
CA ALA A 17 -30.38 4.52 -4.20
C ALA A 17 -30.80 3.13 -4.73
N ASP A 18 -30.59 2.88 -6.02
CA ASP A 18 -30.81 1.58 -6.69
C ASP A 18 -29.54 1.23 -7.50
N PRO A 19 -28.63 0.43 -6.93
CA PRO A 19 -27.33 0.17 -7.56
C PRO A 19 -27.40 -0.39 -8.98
N SER A 20 -28.47 -1.11 -9.33
CA SER A 20 -28.65 -1.67 -10.67
C SER A 20 -28.84 -0.61 -11.76
N THR A 21 -29.31 0.58 -11.39
CA THR A 21 -29.65 1.66 -12.32
C THR A 21 -28.99 2.99 -11.99
N THR A 22 -28.53 3.19 -10.75
CA THR A 22 -28.03 4.48 -10.27
C THR A 22 -26.54 4.46 -9.89
N ALA A 23 -25.87 3.31 -9.97
CA ALA A 23 -24.46 3.23 -9.66
C ALA A 23 -23.62 4.06 -10.64
N LEU A 24 -22.76 4.90 -10.09
CA LEU A 24 -21.74 5.64 -10.83
C LEU A 24 -20.36 5.07 -10.50
N THR A 25 -19.52 4.93 -11.52
CA THR A 25 -18.16 4.44 -11.38
C THR A 25 -17.16 5.48 -11.84
N GLU A 26 -16.15 5.71 -11.04
CA GLU A 26 -14.98 6.50 -11.40
C GLU A 26 -13.78 5.56 -11.51
N TYR A 27 -12.99 5.74 -12.55
CA TYR A 27 -11.84 4.90 -12.88
C TYR A 27 -10.59 5.77 -12.91
N TYR A 28 -9.61 5.45 -12.05
CA TYR A 28 -8.38 6.21 -11.88
C TYR A 28 -7.20 5.35 -12.30
N GLU A 29 -6.90 5.41 -13.59
CA GLU A 29 -5.76 4.70 -14.16
C GLU A 29 -4.45 5.35 -13.72
N LEU A 30 -3.42 4.52 -13.51
CA LEU A 30 -2.09 5.05 -13.21
C LEU A 30 -1.54 5.76 -14.46
N PRO A 31 -0.89 6.93 -14.28
CA PRO A 31 -0.49 7.77 -15.40
C PRO A 31 0.55 7.12 -16.32
N LEU A 32 0.37 7.28 -17.61
CA LEU A 32 1.29 6.81 -18.65
C LEU A 32 1.87 7.98 -19.43
N ASN A 33 3.07 7.79 -19.95
CA ASN A 33 3.67 8.61 -20.99
C ASN A 33 2.97 8.39 -22.34
N GLU A 34 3.23 9.24 -23.31
CA GLU A 34 2.65 9.12 -24.68
C GLU A 34 3.01 7.81 -25.37
N ASP A 35 4.13 7.20 -25.04
CA ASP A 35 4.58 5.90 -25.57
C ASP A 35 3.95 4.69 -24.87
N GLY A 36 3.06 4.93 -23.89
CA GLY A 36 2.40 3.89 -23.10
C GLY A 36 3.23 3.33 -21.95
N SER A 37 4.43 3.83 -21.70
CA SER A 37 5.21 3.47 -20.53
C SER A 37 4.66 4.16 -19.27
N ALA A 38 4.78 3.52 -18.10
CA ALA A 38 4.40 4.15 -16.84
C ALA A 38 5.27 5.39 -16.57
N ILE A 39 4.65 6.48 -16.09
CA ILE A 39 5.41 7.65 -15.64
C ILE A 39 6.26 7.26 -14.43
N GLU A 40 5.65 6.59 -13.45
CA GLU A 40 6.35 6.03 -12.29
C GLU A 40 5.79 4.66 -11.92
N GLY A 41 4.66 4.62 -11.21
CA GLY A 41 4.08 3.41 -10.65
C GLY A 41 3.11 2.68 -11.58
N PHE A 42 2.95 1.37 -11.38
CA PHE A 42 1.99 0.53 -12.10
C PHE A 42 1.54 -0.69 -11.28
N SER A 43 0.47 -1.34 -11.75
CA SER A 43 -0.11 -2.56 -11.19
C SER A 43 -0.48 -2.44 -9.71
N PRO A 44 -1.57 -1.72 -9.38
CA PRO A 44 -2.07 -1.59 -8.03
C PRO A 44 -2.52 -2.94 -7.46
N ARG A 45 -2.27 -3.12 -6.17
CA ARG A 45 -2.59 -4.34 -5.43
C ARG A 45 -3.55 -4.04 -4.28
N GLY A 46 -3.12 -4.18 -3.05
CA GLY A 46 -3.93 -3.79 -1.89
C GLY A 46 -3.89 -2.30 -1.62
N MET A 47 -4.98 -1.76 -1.12
CA MET A 47 -5.11 -0.34 -0.81
C MET A 47 -5.91 -0.13 0.49
N ASP A 48 -5.71 1.03 1.08
CA ASP A 48 -6.54 1.55 2.16
C ASP A 48 -6.76 3.06 1.98
N ILE A 49 -7.68 3.64 2.72
CA ILE A 49 -8.06 5.05 2.62
C ILE A 49 -7.84 5.72 3.97
N ASP A 50 -7.18 6.87 3.97
CA ASP A 50 -7.02 7.66 5.17
C ASP A 50 -8.28 8.46 5.54
N ARG A 51 -8.29 9.10 6.71
CA ARG A 51 -9.43 9.89 7.19
C ARG A 51 -9.70 11.18 6.40
N ASN A 52 -8.78 11.55 5.51
CA ASN A 52 -8.93 12.69 4.60
C ASN A 52 -9.51 12.26 3.24
N GLY A 53 -9.72 10.95 3.03
CA GLY A 53 -10.22 10.39 1.78
C GLY A 53 -9.15 10.14 0.73
N VAL A 54 -7.88 10.20 1.09
CA VAL A 54 -6.75 9.87 0.20
C VAL A 54 -6.58 8.35 0.18
N ALA A 55 -6.49 7.77 -1.01
CA ALA A 55 -6.21 6.36 -1.19
C ALA A 55 -4.70 6.11 -1.25
N TRP A 56 -4.24 5.14 -0.46
CA TRP A 56 -2.86 4.68 -0.41
C TRP A 56 -2.78 3.25 -0.95
N VAL A 57 -1.85 2.99 -1.86
CA VAL A 57 -1.89 1.79 -2.71
C VAL A 57 -0.52 1.15 -2.82
N ALA A 58 -0.42 -0.14 -2.53
CA ALA A 58 0.78 -0.92 -2.83
C ALA A 58 0.85 -1.20 -4.34
N LEU A 59 1.99 -0.90 -4.98
CA LEU A 59 2.20 -1.06 -6.41
C LEU A 59 3.25 -2.14 -6.71
N ALA A 60 3.03 -2.91 -7.78
CA ALA A 60 3.97 -3.96 -8.21
C ALA A 60 5.32 -3.40 -8.71
N SER A 61 5.36 -2.14 -9.04
CA SER A 61 6.56 -1.42 -9.47
C SER A 61 7.54 -1.10 -8.34
N GLY A 62 7.26 -1.50 -7.11
CA GLY A 62 8.08 -1.15 -5.94
C GLY A 62 7.90 0.30 -5.50
N HIS A 63 6.65 0.76 -5.55
CA HIS A 63 6.23 2.05 -5.03
C HIS A 63 5.04 1.91 -4.09
N MET A 64 4.91 2.86 -3.19
CA MET A 64 3.64 3.21 -2.58
C MET A 64 3.01 4.34 -3.38
N GLY A 65 1.83 4.11 -3.94
CA GLY A 65 1.04 5.13 -4.61
C GLY A 65 0.15 5.88 -3.63
N ARG A 66 -0.02 7.18 -3.85
CA ARG A 66 -0.99 8.04 -3.19
C ARG A 66 -1.93 8.62 -4.23
N PHE A 67 -3.22 8.46 -4.06
CA PHE A 67 -4.21 9.07 -4.93
C PHE A 67 -5.15 9.98 -4.13
N ASP A 68 -5.13 11.26 -4.48
CA ASP A 68 -5.95 12.30 -3.86
C ASP A 68 -7.01 12.79 -4.85
N ARG A 69 -8.24 12.31 -4.68
CA ARG A 69 -9.35 12.67 -5.54
C ARG A 69 -9.69 14.18 -5.50
N SER A 70 -9.36 14.88 -4.44
CA SER A 70 -9.65 16.31 -4.33
C SER A 70 -8.87 17.19 -5.33
N LEU A 71 -7.79 16.64 -5.89
CA LEU A 71 -6.96 17.29 -6.89
C LEU A 71 -7.52 17.16 -8.32
N CYS A 72 -8.51 16.30 -8.54
CA CYS A 72 -9.08 16.05 -9.85
C CYS A 72 -9.85 17.28 -10.35
N THR A 73 -9.58 17.69 -11.57
CA THR A 73 -10.15 18.91 -12.18
C THR A 73 -11.24 18.65 -13.21
N ALA A 74 -11.21 17.47 -13.87
CA ALA A 74 -12.19 17.09 -14.87
C ALA A 74 -13.40 16.34 -14.27
N PRO A 75 -14.57 16.37 -14.93
CA PRO A 75 -15.68 15.50 -14.58
C PRO A 75 -15.29 14.01 -14.72
N LEU A 76 -15.45 13.23 -13.65
CA LEU A 76 -14.96 11.85 -13.56
C LEU A 76 -16.07 10.79 -13.76
N ASN A 77 -17.33 11.22 -13.78
CA ASN A 77 -18.48 10.34 -13.93
C ASN A 77 -19.65 11.05 -14.63
N GLY A 78 -20.67 10.29 -15.00
CA GLY A 78 -21.86 10.81 -15.65
C GLY A 78 -21.63 11.20 -17.13
N PRO A 79 -22.61 11.90 -17.77
CA PRO A 79 -22.55 12.25 -19.17
C PRO A 79 -21.42 13.21 -19.56
N GLU A 80 -20.93 13.98 -18.60
CA GLU A 80 -19.87 14.98 -18.80
C GLU A 80 -18.46 14.38 -18.64
N ALA A 81 -18.33 13.08 -18.33
CA ALA A 81 -17.05 12.45 -18.14
C ALA A 81 -16.23 12.46 -19.44
N THR A 82 -14.99 12.92 -19.36
CA THR A 82 -14.10 13.12 -20.52
C THR A 82 -13.23 11.91 -20.84
N GLY A 83 -13.25 10.87 -19.98
CA GLY A 83 -12.30 9.76 -20.05
C GLY A 83 -10.91 10.09 -19.53
N GLN A 84 -10.69 11.28 -18.97
CA GLN A 84 -9.51 11.62 -18.22
C GLN A 84 -9.57 10.92 -16.85
N HIS A 85 -8.50 10.21 -16.49
CA HIS A 85 -8.46 9.39 -15.28
C HIS A 85 -7.78 10.10 -14.09
N CYS A 86 -7.78 11.45 -14.08
CA CYS A 86 -7.21 12.26 -13.02
C CYS A 86 -5.72 11.96 -12.72
N PRO A 87 -4.82 12.10 -13.69
CA PRO A 87 -3.39 11.86 -13.47
C PRO A 87 -2.79 12.78 -12.41
N GLU A 88 -3.33 13.99 -12.25
CA GLU A 88 -2.93 14.99 -11.26
C GLU A 88 -3.19 14.56 -9.82
N GLY A 89 -4.06 13.57 -9.59
CA GLY A 89 -4.34 13.01 -8.27
C GLY A 89 -3.26 12.07 -7.77
N TRP A 90 -2.39 11.56 -8.65
CA TRP A 90 -1.38 10.57 -8.29
C TRP A 90 -0.05 11.19 -7.84
N SER A 91 0.55 10.57 -6.83
CA SER A 91 1.95 10.76 -6.44
C SER A 91 2.52 9.42 -5.93
N PHE A 92 3.85 9.28 -6.00
CA PHE A 92 4.53 8.00 -5.80
C PHE A 92 5.71 8.14 -4.85
N PHE A 93 5.94 7.12 -4.04
CA PHE A 93 7.06 7.01 -3.12
C PHE A 93 7.79 5.70 -3.41
N THR A 94 9.04 5.78 -3.83
CA THR A 94 9.86 4.59 -4.12
C THR A 94 10.19 3.85 -2.84
N GLU A 95 9.88 2.55 -2.78
CA GLU A 95 10.12 1.71 -1.62
C GLU A 95 11.62 1.39 -1.44
N PRO A 96 12.08 1.14 -0.18
CA PRO A 96 13.50 1.24 0.19
C PRO A 96 14.35 0.01 -0.14
N LEU A 97 14.17 -0.60 -1.31
CA LEU A 97 15.08 -1.60 -1.86
C LEU A 97 15.70 -1.11 -3.18
N PRO A 98 16.88 -1.60 -3.55
CA PRO A 98 17.44 -1.28 -4.86
C PRO A 98 16.53 -1.80 -5.98
N GLN A 99 16.57 -1.13 -7.13
CA GLN A 99 15.90 -1.60 -8.33
C GLN A 99 16.60 -2.87 -8.88
N PHE A 100 15.87 -3.68 -9.63
CA PHE A 100 16.44 -4.82 -10.34
C PHE A 100 17.54 -4.39 -11.31
N LYS A 101 18.56 -5.23 -11.45
CA LYS A 101 19.66 -4.97 -12.38
C LYS A 101 19.13 -4.77 -13.81
N ASN A 102 19.64 -3.75 -14.48
CA ASN A 102 19.29 -3.36 -15.85
C ASN A 102 17.88 -2.80 -16.06
N ILE A 103 17.15 -2.52 -15.02
CA ILE A 103 15.88 -1.77 -15.08
C ILE A 103 16.21 -0.28 -14.89
N GLN A 104 15.77 0.55 -15.85
CA GLN A 104 16.01 2.00 -15.84
C GLN A 104 14.83 2.79 -15.26
N GLN A 105 13.64 2.20 -15.26
CA GLN A 105 12.44 2.83 -14.68
C GLN A 105 12.63 3.02 -13.17
N SER A 106 11.98 4.05 -12.63
CA SER A 106 11.88 4.26 -11.18
C SER A 106 11.22 3.08 -10.49
N GLY A 107 11.39 2.98 -9.18
CA GLY A 107 10.85 1.91 -8.36
C GLY A 107 11.92 1.08 -7.69
N SER A 108 11.52 -0.03 -7.10
CA SER A 108 12.42 -0.93 -6.38
C SER A 108 12.07 -2.40 -6.61
N SER A 109 12.93 -3.27 -6.15
CA SER A 109 12.66 -4.71 -6.14
C SER A 109 11.70 -5.14 -5.02
N GLU A 110 11.12 -4.22 -4.28
CA GLU A 110 10.18 -4.54 -3.21
C GLU A 110 8.89 -5.17 -3.74
N GLY A 111 8.35 -6.11 -2.99
CA GLY A 111 7.18 -6.89 -3.37
C GLY A 111 5.97 -6.60 -2.49
N SER A 112 5.61 -5.36 -2.29
CA SER A 112 4.44 -4.98 -1.49
C SER A 112 3.14 -5.50 -2.09
N TYR A 113 2.27 -6.01 -1.22
CA TYR A 113 0.96 -6.55 -1.61
C TYR A 113 -0.22 -5.86 -0.98
N TYR A 114 -0.03 -5.25 0.18
CA TYR A 114 -1.11 -4.68 0.96
C TYR A 114 -0.67 -3.36 1.57
N THR A 115 -1.58 -2.41 1.55
CA THR A 115 -1.47 -1.15 2.29
C THR A 115 -2.52 -1.12 3.38
N TRP A 116 -2.15 -0.68 4.54
CA TRP A 116 -3.01 -0.30 5.64
C TRP A 116 -2.66 1.11 6.10
N VAL A 117 -3.64 1.88 6.51
CA VAL A 117 -3.41 3.24 7.02
C VAL A 117 -3.67 3.26 8.52
N ASP A 118 -2.66 3.66 9.28
CA ASP A 118 -2.80 3.89 10.71
C ASP A 118 -3.60 5.17 10.97
N GLN A 119 -4.93 5.04 10.94
CA GLN A 119 -5.85 6.16 11.11
C GLN A 119 -5.89 6.70 12.55
N PHE A 120 -5.44 5.92 13.54
CA PHE A 120 -5.63 6.16 14.96
C PHE A 120 -4.33 6.36 15.74
N ASP A 121 -3.22 6.56 15.03
CA ASP A 121 -1.91 6.72 15.65
C ASP A 121 -1.51 5.53 16.53
N THR A 122 -1.76 4.33 16.04
CA THR A 122 -1.46 3.07 16.73
C THR A 122 0.04 2.90 16.98
N LEU A 123 0.88 3.35 16.04
CA LEU A 123 2.34 3.30 16.18
C LEU A 123 2.95 4.48 16.95
N GLY A 124 2.22 5.57 17.14
CA GLY A 124 2.78 6.79 17.75
C GLY A 124 3.58 7.66 16.78
N LEU A 125 3.33 7.52 15.46
CA LEU A 125 3.99 8.27 14.38
C LEU A 125 3.09 9.31 13.72
N GLY A 126 1.90 9.50 14.25
CA GLY A 126 0.86 10.36 13.73
C GLY A 126 -0.28 9.58 13.06
N ALA A 127 -1.49 10.13 13.15
CA ALA A 127 -2.65 9.55 12.49
C ALA A 127 -2.57 9.70 10.96
N ASN A 128 -3.19 8.76 10.24
CA ASN A 128 -3.17 8.64 8.79
C ASN A 128 -1.80 8.25 8.20
N THR A 129 -0.96 7.57 8.96
CA THR A 129 0.33 7.05 8.50
C THR A 129 0.13 5.81 7.64
N PRO A 130 0.48 5.81 6.33
CA PRO A 130 0.32 4.66 5.46
C PRO A 130 1.48 3.67 5.62
N ILE A 131 1.15 2.38 5.54
CA ILE A 131 2.09 1.29 5.78
C ILE A 131 1.91 0.21 4.71
N ASN A 132 2.99 -0.14 4.03
CA ASN A 132 3.02 -1.25 3.07
C ASN A 132 3.67 -2.51 3.66
N THR A 133 3.28 -3.66 3.11
CA THR A 133 3.95 -4.93 3.39
C THR A 133 5.23 -5.05 2.56
N GLY A 134 6.40 -4.96 3.18
CA GLY A 134 7.69 -5.14 2.52
C GLY A 134 8.07 -6.62 2.46
N ASN A 135 7.50 -7.35 1.50
CA ASN A 135 7.64 -8.81 1.44
C ASN A 135 9.00 -9.29 0.94
N GLN A 136 9.76 -8.49 0.23
CA GLN A 136 11.13 -8.80 -0.16
C GLN A 136 12.13 -8.40 0.92
N SER A 137 11.89 -7.30 1.61
CA SER A 137 12.73 -6.86 2.73
C SER A 137 12.41 -7.56 4.05
N GLY A 138 11.29 -8.28 4.14
CA GLY A 138 10.83 -8.90 5.39
C GLY A 138 10.41 -7.88 6.45
N SER A 139 9.78 -6.78 6.03
CA SER A 139 9.50 -5.63 6.88
C SER A 139 8.07 -5.12 6.70
N LEU A 140 7.58 -4.34 7.65
CA LEU A 140 6.56 -3.33 7.36
C LEU A 140 7.26 -2.03 6.95
N LEU A 141 6.76 -1.37 5.92
CA LEU A 141 7.29 -0.14 5.36
C LEU A 141 6.37 1.02 5.73
N VAL A 142 6.73 1.75 6.74
CA VAL A 142 5.97 2.89 7.27
C VAL A 142 6.43 4.16 6.57
N LEU A 143 5.56 4.83 5.84
CA LEU A 143 5.89 6.13 5.23
C LEU A 143 5.59 7.24 6.25
N ASN A 144 6.64 7.87 6.75
CA ASN A 144 6.54 8.98 7.68
C ASN A 144 7.36 10.17 7.18
N GLU A 145 6.73 11.34 7.10
CA GLU A 145 7.37 12.59 6.63
C GLU A 145 8.10 12.46 5.27
N GLY A 146 7.58 11.59 4.38
CA GLY A 146 8.15 11.36 3.05
C GLY A 146 9.27 10.31 3.00
N GLU A 147 9.68 9.76 4.12
CA GLU A 147 10.73 8.75 4.24
C GLU A 147 10.16 7.42 4.75
N PHE A 148 10.76 6.30 4.30
CA PHE A 148 10.35 4.98 4.77
C PHE A 148 11.12 4.53 6.00
N LEU A 149 10.39 4.31 7.10
CA LEU A 149 10.86 3.57 8.25
C LEU A 149 10.56 2.07 8.05
N ARG A 150 11.56 1.21 8.27
CA ARG A 150 11.40 -0.25 8.14
C ARG A 150 11.29 -0.92 9.51
N LEU A 151 10.17 -1.59 9.76
CA LEU A 151 10.00 -2.47 10.92
C LEU A 151 10.32 -3.90 10.48
N THR A 152 11.58 -4.31 10.62
CA THR A 152 12.09 -5.56 10.06
C THR A 152 11.90 -6.72 11.02
N VAL A 153 11.39 -7.84 10.52
CA VAL A 153 11.35 -9.11 11.27
C VAL A 153 12.77 -9.66 11.39
N PRO A 154 13.24 -9.97 12.60
CA PRO A 154 14.60 -10.44 12.80
C PRO A 154 14.88 -11.77 12.09
N TYR A 155 16.02 -11.86 11.41
CA TYR A 155 16.57 -13.11 10.91
C TYR A 155 16.83 -14.11 12.07
N PRO A 156 16.58 -15.42 11.92
CA PRO A 156 16.18 -16.15 10.72
C PRO A 156 14.67 -16.27 10.51
N LEU A 157 13.87 -15.51 11.21
CA LEU A 157 12.44 -15.49 11.03
C LEU A 157 12.11 -14.82 9.67
N GLY A 158 11.24 -15.46 8.90
CA GLY A 158 10.79 -14.88 7.65
C GLY A 158 9.51 -14.09 7.82
N PHE A 159 9.29 -13.16 6.88
CA PHE A 159 8.07 -12.38 6.83
C PHE A 159 7.59 -12.26 5.39
N TYR A 160 6.38 -12.72 5.14
CA TYR A 160 5.68 -12.54 3.88
C TYR A 160 4.19 -12.46 4.20
N THR A 161 3.62 -11.29 4.10
CA THR A 161 2.24 -11.04 4.49
C THR A 161 1.43 -10.37 3.38
N LYS A 162 0.13 -10.55 3.44
CA LYS A 162 -0.87 -9.86 2.62
C LYS A 162 -1.93 -9.17 3.46
N TRP A 163 -1.68 -9.08 4.76
CA TRP A 163 -2.61 -8.48 5.70
C TRP A 163 -1.87 -7.90 6.91
N MET A 164 -2.34 -6.79 7.40
CA MET A 164 -1.99 -6.21 8.67
C MET A 164 -3.16 -5.41 9.21
N ASP A 165 -3.20 -5.20 10.51
CA ASP A 165 -4.17 -4.36 11.18
C ASP A 165 -3.59 -3.85 12.50
N GLY A 166 -3.93 -2.61 12.86
CA GLY A 166 -3.46 -1.99 14.09
C GLY A 166 -4.50 -2.04 15.20
N ARG A 167 -4.01 -2.16 16.45
CA ARG A 167 -4.86 -2.14 17.63
C ARG A 167 -4.24 -1.33 18.76
N ILE A 168 -5.11 -0.71 19.52
CA ILE A 168 -4.82 -0.17 20.85
C ILE A 168 -5.59 -1.06 21.83
N ASP A 169 -4.87 -2.03 22.42
CA ASP A 169 -5.44 -3.01 23.34
C ASP A 169 -5.51 -2.46 24.76
N ASP A 170 -4.56 -1.60 25.14
CA ASP A 170 -4.51 -0.92 26.44
C ASP A 170 -3.87 0.47 26.25
N ALA A 171 -4.71 1.49 26.27
CA ALA A 171 -4.26 2.88 26.08
C ALA A 171 -3.37 3.37 27.26
N ASP A 172 -3.56 2.82 28.46
CA ASP A 172 -2.85 3.24 29.64
C ASP A 172 -1.43 2.62 29.71
N ALA A 173 -1.20 1.52 29.01
CA ALA A 173 0.11 0.88 28.90
C ALA A 173 1.06 1.58 27.89
N GLY A 174 0.67 2.70 27.32
CA GLY A 174 1.46 3.46 26.33
C GLY A 174 1.80 2.63 25.10
N TRP A 175 3.06 2.66 24.67
CA TRP A 175 3.47 1.91 23.47
C TRP A 175 3.34 0.38 23.61
N GLN A 176 3.40 -0.16 24.83
CA GLN A 176 3.24 -1.59 25.10
C GLN A 176 1.81 -2.08 24.90
N GLY A 177 0.83 -1.19 25.04
CA GLY A 177 -0.59 -1.49 24.83
C GLY A 177 -1.09 -1.26 23.40
N ARG A 178 -0.21 -1.06 22.42
CA ARG A 178 -0.56 -0.78 21.04
C ARG A 178 0.42 -1.39 20.06
N GLY A 179 0.01 -1.56 18.82
CA GLY A 179 0.88 -2.06 17.76
C GLY A 179 0.12 -2.60 16.57
N ILE A 180 0.87 -3.09 15.59
CA ILE A 180 0.34 -3.66 14.37
C ILE A 180 0.49 -5.18 14.42
N TRP A 181 -0.61 -5.87 14.13
CA TRP A 181 -0.65 -7.31 13.98
C TRP A 181 -0.57 -7.71 12.51
N SER A 182 0.22 -8.73 12.22
CA SER A 182 0.36 -9.29 10.88
C SER A 182 0.62 -10.78 10.94
N THR A 183 0.35 -11.48 9.84
CA THR A 183 0.52 -12.93 9.76
C THR A 183 1.52 -13.29 8.68
N ILE A 184 2.26 -14.40 8.84
CA ILE A 184 2.92 -15.04 7.70
C ILE A 184 1.82 -15.67 6.82
N SER A 185 1.86 -15.34 5.52
CA SER A 185 0.95 -15.91 4.54
C SER A 185 1.37 -17.32 4.12
N SER A 186 0.60 -17.92 3.22
CA SER A 186 0.83 -19.26 2.65
C SER A 186 2.10 -19.41 1.80
N ARG A 187 2.84 -18.32 1.55
CA ARG A 187 4.09 -18.35 0.80
C ARG A 187 5.28 -18.20 1.73
N ALA A 188 6.29 -19.06 1.54
CA ALA A 188 7.56 -18.90 2.25
C ALA A 188 8.30 -17.66 1.74
N PRO A 189 8.85 -16.84 2.64
CA PRO A 189 9.77 -15.77 2.27
C PRO A 189 11.03 -16.35 1.60
N PHE A 190 11.58 -15.63 0.63
CA PHE A 190 12.74 -16.10 -0.14
C PHE A 190 14.04 -16.22 0.66
N HIS A 191 14.12 -15.54 1.81
CA HIS A 191 15.32 -15.42 2.65
C HIS A 191 15.12 -15.99 4.05
N MET A 192 14.23 -16.96 4.17
CA MET A 192 13.93 -17.63 5.44
C MET A 192 14.70 -18.96 5.56
N GLU A 193 15.48 -19.13 6.60
CA GLU A 193 16.22 -20.36 6.87
C GLU A 193 15.49 -21.34 7.81
N THR A 194 14.18 -21.34 7.80
CA THR A 194 13.40 -22.21 8.68
C THR A 194 13.03 -23.55 8.03
N GLY A 195 13.44 -23.78 6.79
CA GLY A 195 13.27 -25.07 6.09
C GLY A 195 11.83 -25.45 5.77
N ALA A 196 11.66 -26.66 5.26
CA ALA A 196 10.33 -27.23 5.04
C ALA A 196 9.62 -27.45 6.38
N GLY A 197 8.35 -27.07 6.45
CA GLY A 197 7.54 -27.23 7.65
C GLY A 197 7.50 -26.03 8.59
N THR A 198 7.87 -24.85 8.12
CA THR A 198 7.65 -23.61 8.87
C THR A 198 6.19 -23.41 9.20
N THR A 199 5.90 -23.33 10.50
CA THR A 199 4.55 -23.07 10.97
C THR A 199 4.15 -21.63 10.73
N SER A 200 2.87 -21.40 10.45
CA SER A 200 2.29 -20.05 10.40
C SER A 200 2.55 -19.31 11.73
N LYS A 201 2.83 -18.02 11.63
CA LYS A 201 3.10 -17.16 12.79
C LYS A 201 2.26 -15.90 12.72
N VAL A 202 2.05 -15.32 13.88
CA VAL A 202 1.52 -13.97 14.03
C VAL A 202 2.64 -13.10 14.57
N TYR A 203 2.83 -11.93 13.98
CA TYR A 203 3.78 -10.93 14.42
C TYR A 203 3.05 -9.73 15.00
N HIS A 204 3.60 -9.20 16.07
CA HIS A 204 3.17 -7.95 16.68
C HIS A 204 4.32 -6.96 16.62
N PHE A 205 4.09 -5.86 15.91
CA PHE A 205 5.07 -4.78 15.76
C PHE A 205 4.68 -3.63 16.68
N GLN A 206 5.62 -3.17 17.47
CA GLN A 206 5.47 -2.06 18.39
C GLN A 206 6.60 -1.06 18.21
N MET A 207 6.31 0.23 18.33
CA MET A 207 7.32 1.28 18.35
C MET A 207 7.61 1.67 19.78
N ARG A 208 8.83 1.38 20.23
CA ARG A 208 9.31 1.86 21.51
C ARG A 208 9.83 3.28 21.33
N PRO A 209 9.30 4.27 22.09
CA PRO A 209 9.89 5.61 22.11
C PRO A 209 11.31 5.56 22.66
N ASP A 210 12.16 6.46 22.18
CA ASP A 210 13.53 6.64 22.63
C ASP A 210 13.60 7.16 24.08
#